data_c243fa4bdf78fd430ab1580e231c4877
#
_entry.id   c243fa4bdf78fd430ab1580e231c4877
#
_cell.length_a   1.000
_cell.length_b   1.000
_cell.length_c   1.000
_cell.angle_alpha   90.00
_cell.angle_beta   90.00
_cell.angle_gamma   90.00
#
_symmetry.space_group_name_H-M   'P 1'
#
loop_
_entity.id
_entity.type
_entity.pdbx_description
1 polymer ?
#
loop_
_entity_poly.entity_id
_entity_poly.type
_entity_poly.pdbx_seq_one_letter_code
_entity_poly.pdbx_strand_id
1 'polypeptide(L)'
;ADLLKNELASAKSGSESLLSIARKAGLEVKEANEISFNSFQIPGAGIEPKVIAASSITEQGKISEPIAGNQGVYLILVNNRTTEEVTPDMVAQGKQALQQSNMYRANYQAIQAILKNGEIIDQRYKFY
;
A
#
# COMPACT_ATOMS: atom_id res chain seq x y z
N ALA A 1 15.96 -7.03 -12.76
CA ALA A 1 16.25 -5.90 -11.84
C ALA A 1 17.45 -5.06 -12.37
N ASP A 2 18.54 -5.67 -12.83
CA ASP A 2 19.77 -4.94 -13.21
C ASP A 2 19.63 -4.18 -14.54
N LEU A 3 18.89 -4.71 -15.50
CA LEU A 3 18.57 -3.99 -16.75
C LEU A 3 17.79 -2.70 -16.48
N LEU A 4 16.82 -2.76 -15.57
CA LEU A 4 16.03 -1.59 -15.18
C LEU A 4 16.86 -0.55 -14.42
N LYS A 5 17.84 -0.98 -13.62
CA LYS A 5 18.76 -0.06 -12.93
C LYS A 5 19.67 0.68 -13.90
N ASN A 6 20.19 0.01 -14.91
CA ASN A 6 21.05 0.63 -15.91
C ASN A 6 20.29 1.62 -16.80
N GLU A 7 19.08 1.28 -17.21
CA GLU A 7 18.20 2.18 -17.97
C GLU A 7 17.75 3.39 -17.12
N LEU A 8 17.50 3.18 -15.82
CA LEU A 8 17.14 4.22 -14.89
C LEU A 8 18.27 5.22 -14.67
N ALA A 9 19.53 4.74 -14.58
CA ALA A 9 20.69 5.60 -14.40
C ALA A 9 20.92 6.55 -15.60
N SER A 10 20.45 6.18 -16.79
CA SER A 10 20.54 6.99 -18.02
C SER A 10 19.28 7.82 -18.29
N ALA A 11 18.19 7.63 -17.54
CA ALA A 11 16.94 8.31 -17.77
C ALA A 11 16.90 9.70 -17.12
N LYS A 12 16.49 10.70 -17.88
CA LYS A 12 16.12 12.02 -17.36
C LYS A 12 14.73 11.94 -16.69
N SER A 13 14.51 12.75 -15.67
CA SER A 13 13.21 12.83 -14.99
C SER A 13 12.08 13.19 -15.97
N GLY A 14 10.91 12.56 -15.81
CA GLY A 14 9.68 12.88 -16.54
C GLY A 14 8.95 11.67 -17.11
N SER A 15 7.68 11.89 -17.47
CA SER A 15 6.80 10.84 -18.00
C SER A 15 7.29 10.24 -19.33
N GLU A 16 7.91 11.02 -20.20
CA GLU A 16 8.49 10.53 -21.46
C GLU A 16 9.63 9.54 -21.22
N SER A 17 10.44 9.78 -20.17
CA SER A 17 11.52 8.86 -19.77
C SER A 17 10.98 7.54 -19.28
N LEU A 18 9.92 7.55 -18.46
CA LEU A 18 9.26 6.32 -17.98
C LEU A 18 8.67 5.52 -19.14
N LEU A 19 7.97 6.17 -20.06
CA LEU A 19 7.41 5.53 -21.25
C LEU A 19 8.48 4.90 -22.16
N SER A 20 9.63 5.58 -22.31
CA SER A 20 10.75 5.06 -23.11
C SER A 20 11.38 3.82 -22.47
N ILE A 21 11.56 3.83 -21.16
CA ILE A 21 12.06 2.68 -20.38
C ILE A 21 11.09 1.49 -20.50
N ALA A 22 9.80 1.76 -20.31
CA ALA A 22 8.76 0.75 -20.39
C ALA A 22 8.72 0.07 -21.77
N ARG A 23 8.77 0.86 -22.85
CA ARG A 23 8.80 0.34 -24.23
C ARG A 23 10.02 -0.52 -24.49
N LYS A 24 11.21 -0.08 -24.09
CA LYS A 24 12.47 -0.84 -24.28
C LYS A 24 12.47 -2.14 -23.47
N ALA A 25 11.93 -2.11 -22.27
CA ALA A 25 11.87 -3.26 -21.39
C ALA A 25 10.65 -4.17 -21.63
N GLY A 26 9.74 -3.82 -22.57
CA GLY A 26 8.50 -4.56 -22.81
C GLY A 26 7.55 -4.57 -21.62
N LEU A 27 7.56 -3.50 -20.82
CA LEU A 27 6.76 -3.38 -19.62
C LEU A 27 5.44 -2.62 -19.90
N GLU A 28 4.41 -2.99 -19.18
CA GLU A 28 3.12 -2.30 -19.22
C GLU A 28 3.17 -1.06 -18.31
N VAL A 29 2.69 0.08 -18.84
CA VAL A 29 2.53 1.31 -18.06
C VAL A 29 1.06 1.44 -17.70
N LYS A 30 0.79 1.60 -16.40
CA LYS A 30 -0.55 1.82 -15.85
C LYS A 30 -0.58 3.16 -15.12
N GLU A 31 -1.68 3.85 -15.25
CA GLU A 31 -1.94 5.08 -14.54
C GLU A 31 -2.87 4.80 -13.37
N ALA A 32 -2.52 5.33 -12.20
CA ALA A 32 -3.33 5.20 -11.00
C ALA A 32 -3.57 6.60 -10.41
N ASN A 33 -4.84 6.93 -10.22
CA ASN A 33 -5.27 8.21 -9.71
C ASN A 33 -5.68 8.09 -8.24
N GLU A 34 -5.55 9.17 -7.49
CA GLU A 34 -6.02 9.32 -6.10
C GLU A 34 -5.45 8.27 -5.13
N ILE A 35 -4.18 7.91 -5.29
CA ILE A 35 -3.51 7.02 -4.35
C ILE A 35 -3.13 7.81 -3.11
N SER A 36 -3.70 7.42 -1.98
CA SER A 36 -3.37 7.94 -0.65
C SER A 36 -2.63 6.90 0.18
N PHE A 37 -2.02 7.32 1.28
CA PHE A 37 -1.35 6.41 2.22
C PHE A 37 -2.32 5.37 2.83
N ASN A 38 -3.61 5.71 2.91
CA ASN A 38 -4.67 4.82 3.39
C ASN A 38 -5.26 3.91 2.31
N SER A 39 -4.80 4.03 1.05
CA SER A 39 -5.27 3.17 -0.02
C SER A 39 -4.88 1.73 0.27
N PHE A 40 -5.86 0.82 0.19
CA PHE A 40 -5.63 -0.61 0.41
C PHE A 40 -5.02 -1.29 -0.81
N GLN A 41 -5.34 -0.80 -1.99
CA GLN A 41 -4.90 -1.36 -3.27
C GLN A 41 -4.63 -0.27 -4.31
N ILE A 42 -3.85 -0.62 -5.32
CA ILE A 42 -3.57 0.22 -6.48
C ILE A 42 -4.42 -0.30 -7.64
N PRO A 43 -5.23 0.55 -8.31
CA PRO A 43 -5.97 0.14 -9.49
C PRO A 43 -5.06 -0.47 -10.54
N GLY A 44 -5.37 -1.69 -10.98
CA GLY A 44 -4.58 -2.41 -11.98
C GLY A 44 -3.28 -3.07 -11.50
N ALA A 45 -2.86 -2.86 -10.25
CA ALA A 45 -1.68 -3.49 -9.67
C ALA A 45 -1.99 -4.33 -8.42
N GLY A 46 -3.19 -4.18 -7.82
CA GLY A 46 -3.60 -4.95 -6.65
C GLY A 46 -3.06 -4.43 -5.32
N ILE A 47 -2.85 -5.32 -4.35
CA ILE A 47 -2.43 -4.97 -2.99
C ILE A 47 -0.91 -4.88 -2.93
N GLU A 48 -0.39 -3.65 -3.05
CA GLU A 48 1.04 -3.35 -3.11
C GLU A 48 1.43 -2.25 -2.10
N PRO A 49 1.47 -2.57 -0.80
CA PRO A 49 1.71 -1.58 0.25
C PRO A 49 3.08 -0.91 0.15
N LYS A 50 4.10 -1.61 -0.33
CA LYS A 50 5.43 -1.05 -0.55
C LYS A 50 5.45 0.01 -1.65
N VAL A 51 4.66 -0.21 -2.71
CA VAL A 51 4.52 0.75 -3.82
C VAL A 51 3.76 1.99 -3.35
N ILE A 52 2.69 1.81 -2.56
CA ILE A 52 1.95 2.92 -1.93
C ILE A 52 2.86 3.72 -1.00
N ALA A 53 3.63 3.07 -0.15
CA ALA A 53 4.58 3.75 0.73
C ALA A 53 5.65 4.51 -0.07
N ALA A 54 6.21 3.91 -1.12
CA ALA A 54 7.19 4.55 -1.96
C ALA A 54 6.62 5.76 -2.74
N SER A 55 5.35 5.71 -3.17
CA SER A 55 4.70 6.84 -3.83
C SER A 55 4.59 8.06 -2.91
N SER A 56 4.48 7.86 -1.59
CA SER A 56 4.39 8.94 -0.62
C SER A 56 5.73 9.67 -0.38
N ILE A 57 6.87 9.01 -0.61
CA ILE A 57 8.21 9.58 -0.41
C ILE A 57 8.89 9.98 -1.72
N THR A 58 8.46 9.45 -2.87
CA THR A 58 9.03 9.81 -4.18
C THR A 58 8.68 11.25 -4.52
N GLU A 59 9.66 12.04 -4.92
CA GLU A 59 9.45 13.43 -5.32
C GLU A 59 8.62 13.51 -6.62
N GLN A 60 7.79 14.54 -6.72
CA GLN A 60 7.00 14.79 -7.92
C GLN A 60 7.91 15.01 -9.14
N GLY A 61 7.57 14.36 -10.25
CA GLY A 61 8.33 14.41 -11.50
C GLY A 61 9.57 13.53 -11.56
N LYS A 62 9.92 12.83 -10.47
CA LYS A 62 11.05 11.88 -10.45
C LYS A 62 10.55 10.43 -10.53
N ILE A 63 11.36 9.60 -11.18
CA ILE A 63 11.14 8.16 -11.23
C ILE A 63 11.79 7.53 -10.00
N SER A 64 11.06 6.64 -9.31
CA SER A 64 11.59 5.90 -8.16
C SER A 64 12.65 4.89 -8.54
N GLU A 65 13.39 4.41 -7.55
CA GLU A 65 14.15 3.17 -7.70
C GLU A 65 13.19 1.97 -7.91
N PRO A 66 13.69 0.84 -8.46
CA PRO A 66 12.90 -0.37 -8.61
C PRO A 66 12.41 -0.89 -7.26
N ILE A 67 11.09 -1.02 -7.10
CA ILE A 67 10.42 -1.45 -5.87
C ILE A 67 9.96 -2.88 -6.04
N ALA A 68 10.44 -3.78 -5.20
CA ALA A 68 9.96 -5.15 -5.15
C ALA A 68 8.63 -5.21 -4.39
N GLY A 69 7.53 -5.36 -5.11
CA GLY A 69 6.18 -5.54 -4.57
C GLY A 69 5.82 -7.02 -4.38
N ASN A 70 4.51 -7.27 -4.15
CA ASN A 70 3.99 -8.62 -3.95
C ASN A 70 3.82 -9.39 -5.27
N GLN A 71 3.46 -8.69 -6.34
CA GLN A 71 3.17 -9.30 -7.65
C GLN A 71 4.29 -9.07 -8.67
N GLY A 72 5.27 -8.22 -8.37
CA GLY A 72 6.36 -7.93 -9.29
C GLY A 72 7.26 -6.79 -8.85
N VAL A 73 8.03 -6.28 -9.81
CA VAL A 73 8.90 -5.12 -9.62
C VAL A 73 8.27 -3.92 -10.31
N TYR A 74 8.18 -2.82 -9.58
CA TYR A 74 7.54 -1.60 -10.01
C TYR A 74 8.52 -0.44 -10.09
N LEU A 75 8.34 0.40 -11.10
CA LEU A 75 8.87 1.74 -11.17
C LEU A 75 7.70 2.71 -11.14
N ILE A 76 7.77 3.72 -10.32
CA ILE A 76 6.72 4.72 -10.19
C ILE A 76 7.22 6.10 -10.54
N LEU A 77 6.33 6.89 -11.12
CA LEU A 77 6.48 8.31 -11.35
C LEU A 77 5.29 9.01 -10.72
N VAL A 78 5.54 9.96 -9.84
CA VAL A 78 4.49 10.79 -9.23
C VAL A 78 4.28 12.01 -10.11
N ASN A 79 3.17 12.03 -10.86
CA ASN A 79 2.83 13.14 -11.75
C ASN A 79 2.33 14.36 -10.98
N ASN A 80 1.45 14.13 -9.99
CA ASN A 80 0.88 15.19 -9.17
C ASN A 80 0.78 14.73 -7.71
N ARG A 81 0.96 15.68 -6.80
CA ARG A 81 0.80 15.46 -5.36
C ARG A 81 -0.07 16.56 -4.78
N THR A 82 -1.18 16.17 -4.21
CA THR A 82 -2.04 17.06 -3.44
C THR A 82 -1.71 16.86 -1.96
N THR A 83 -1.33 17.91 -1.28
CA THR A 83 -1.12 17.90 0.17
C THR A 83 -2.23 18.74 0.79
N GLU A 84 -3.09 18.10 1.57
CA GLU A 84 -4.08 18.81 2.38
C GLU A 84 -3.43 19.31 3.67
N GLU A 85 -3.77 20.53 4.07
CA GLU A 85 -3.36 21.02 5.38
C GLU A 85 -4.07 20.23 6.47
N VAL A 86 -3.29 19.56 7.30
CA VAL A 86 -3.81 18.77 8.41
C VAL A 86 -4.23 19.72 9.53
N THR A 87 -5.53 19.85 9.73
CA THR A 87 -6.08 20.63 10.84
C THR A 87 -6.08 19.83 12.15
N PRO A 88 -5.99 20.48 13.33
CA PRO A 88 -6.08 19.80 14.61
C PRO A 88 -7.34 18.93 14.77
N ASP A 89 -8.45 19.37 14.20
CA ASP A 89 -9.72 18.64 14.21
C ASP A 89 -9.65 17.34 13.41
N MET A 90 -9.00 17.34 12.25
CA MET A 90 -8.77 16.14 11.45
C MET A 90 -7.91 15.12 12.22
N VAL A 91 -6.90 15.61 12.93
CA VAL A 91 -6.05 14.73 13.77
C VAL A 91 -6.88 14.13 14.91
N ALA A 92 -7.73 14.92 15.56
CA ALA A 92 -8.61 14.43 16.64
C ALA A 92 -9.60 13.38 16.14
N GLN A 93 -10.25 13.62 15.00
CA GLN A 93 -11.15 12.66 14.36
C GLN A 93 -10.43 11.38 13.94
N GLY A 94 -9.27 11.48 13.33
CA GLY A 94 -8.44 10.33 12.95
C GLY A 94 -8.02 9.49 14.15
N LYS A 95 -7.63 10.13 15.26
CA LYS A 95 -7.30 9.46 16.51
C LYS A 95 -8.51 8.72 17.10
N GLN A 96 -9.68 9.34 17.09
CA GLN A 96 -10.92 8.73 17.58
C GLN A 96 -11.33 7.53 16.72
N ALA A 97 -11.28 7.65 15.39
CA ALA A 97 -11.56 6.55 14.47
C ALA A 97 -10.57 5.37 14.67
N LEU A 98 -9.30 5.67 14.88
CA LEU A 98 -8.28 4.65 15.16
C LEU A 98 -8.52 3.96 16.51
N GLN A 99 -8.92 4.69 17.54
CA GLN A 99 -9.28 4.12 18.85
C GLN A 99 -10.46 3.17 18.74
N GLN A 100 -11.52 3.56 18.01
CA GLN A 100 -12.69 2.70 17.79
C GLN A 100 -12.31 1.42 17.01
N SER A 101 -11.53 1.57 15.94
CA SER A 101 -11.04 0.43 15.15
C SER A 101 -10.19 -0.52 15.99
N ASN A 102 -9.31 0.00 16.83
CA ASN A 102 -8.46 -0.80 17.70
C ASN A 102 -9.27 -1.51 18.78
N MET A 103 -10.26 -0.86 19.36
CA MET A 103 -11.15 -1.48 20.34
C MET A 103 -11.95 -2.63 19.73
N TYR A 104 -12.51 -2.43 18.54
CA TYR A 104 -13.22 -3.48 17.81
C TYR A 104 -12.31 -4.67 17.49
N ARG A 105 -11.10 -4.39 17.00
CA ARG A 105 -10.10 -5.42 16.69
C ARG A 105 -9.66 -6.18 17.94
N ALA A 106 -9.40 -5.48 19.04
CA ALA A 106 -8.99 -6.09 20.31
C ALA A 106 -10.07 -7.04 20.84
N ASN A 107 -11.34 -6.63 20.83
CA ASN A 107 -12.46 -7.47 21.26
C ASN A 107 -12.58 -8.74 20.39
N TYR A 108 -12.51 -8.58 19.06
CA TYR A 108 -12.59 -9.72 18.16
C TYR A 108 -11.40 -10.68 18.34
N GLN A 109 -10.17 -10.15 18.41
CA GLN A 109 -8.97 -10.97 18.59
C GLN A 109 -8.92 -11.66 19.97
N ALA A 110 -9.41 -11.00 21.03
CA ALA A 110 -9.48 -11.60 22.35
C ALA A 110 -10.41 -12.83 22.36
N ILE A 111 -11.60 -12.70 21.75
CA ILE A 111 -12.53 -13.83 21.62
C ILE A 111 -11.91 -14.97 20.80
N GLN A 112 -11.28 -14.65 19.67
CA GLN A 112 -10.62 -15.67 18.83
C GLN A 112 -9.45 -16.34 19.57
N ALA A 113 -8.70 -15.61 20.37
CA ALA A 113 -7.61 -16.16 21.17
C ALA A 113 -8.14 -17.13 22.26
N ILE A 114 -9.24 -16.77 22.92
CA ILE A 114 -9.90 -17.63 23.91
C ILE A 114 -10.42 -18.91 23.25
N LEU A 115 -11.09 -18.80 22.10
CA LEU A 115 -11.59 -19.95 21.34
C LEU A 115 -10.46 -20.87 20.85
N LYS A 116 -9.33 -20.29 20.43
CA LYS A 116 -8.19 -21.06 19.92
C LYS A 116 -7.38 -21.74 21.03
N ASN A 117 -7.22 -21.07 22.17
CA ASN A 117 -6.41 -21.57 23.28
C ASN A 117 -7.23 -22.28 24.37
N GLY A 118 -8.56 -22.14 24.33
CA GLY A 118 -9.46 -22.83 25.25
C GLY A 118 -9.72 -24.27 24.80
N GLU A 119 -9.47 -25.24 25.65
CA GLU A 119 -9.97 -26.60 25.46
C GLU A 119 -11.49 -26.60 25.67
N ILE A 120 -12.25 -26.47 24.59
CA ILE A 120 -13.71 -26.50 24.65
C ILE A 120 -14.13 -27.96 24.77
N ILE A 121 -14.48 -28.41 25.98
CA ILE A 121 -15.04 -29.74 26.22
C ILE A 121 -16.56 -29.65 26.12
N ASP A 122 -17.11 -30.15 25.02
CA ASP A 122 -18.55 -30.25 24.84
C ASP A 122 -19.11 -31.43 25.66
N GLN A 123 -19.84 -31.14 26.71
CA GLN A 123 -20.47 -32.13 27.59
C GLN A 123 -22.00 -32.21 27.42
N ARG A 124 -22.55 -31.63 26.35
CA ARG A 124 -24.00 -31.60 26.10
C ARG A 124 -24.60 -33.01 26.04
N TYR A 125 -23.82 -34.00 25.57
CA TYR A 125 -24.25 -35.42 25.53
C TYR A 125 -24.62 -36.01 26.88
N LYS A 126 -24.24 -35.37 28.00
CA LYS A 126 -24.62 -35.82 29.35
C LYS A 126 -26.03 -35.42 29.76
N PHE A 127 -26.66 -34.51 28.99
CA PHE A 127 -27.97 -33.95 29.31
C PHE A 127 -29.06 -34.33 28.30
N TYR A 128 -28.72 -35.10 27.27
CA TYR A 128 -29.65 -35.63 26.26
C TYR A 128 -29.54 -37.17 26.18
#